data_4c84d16af67f40b7e6658ed0f111d557
#
_entry.id   4c84d16af67f40b7e6658ed0f111d557
#
_cell.length_a   1.000
_cell.length_b   1.000
_cell.length_c   1.000
_cell.angle_alpha   90.00
_cell.angle_beta   90.00
_cell.angle_gamma   90.00
#
_symmetry.space_group_name_H-M   'P 1'
#
loop_
_entity.id
_entity.type
_entity.pdbx_description
1 polymer ?
#
loop_
_entity_poly.entity_id
_entity_poly.type
_entity_poly.pdbx_seq_one_letter_code
_entity_poly.pdbx_strand_id
1 'polypeptide(L)'
;LGYRTVFGLIYEFETVMYETPVGQFSKPFRTRFGYHILKVTDKRPAKGKYKVAHIMMVVPKDSGSALDEKAQKTINELLVKARSGEDFAKLAEEFSEDRRTATDGGTLGWVTVGGKMIKEFEDAVFSLEKVGDISEVLKTSYGYHIIKLLEIEPIKPFDELKSELKSKISNT
;
A
#
# COMPACT_ATOMS: atom_id res chain seq x y z
N LEU A 1 2.62 2.78 12.79
CA LEU A 1 1.93 1.51 12.46
C LEU A 1 1.17 1.59 11.13
N GLY A 2 0.91 2.78 10.58
CA GLY A 2 0.07 2.97 9.40
C GLY A 2 -1.41 2.65 9.66
N TYR A 3 -2.20 2.59 8.58
CA TYR A 3 -3.60 2.17 8.68
C TYR A 3 -3.69 0.67 8.97
N ARG A 4 -4.68 0.30 9.77
CA ARG A 4 -4.98 -1.09 10.14
C ARG A 4 -6.46 -1.37 10.01
N THR A 5 -6.79 -2.60 9.67
CA THR A 5 -8.16 -3.12 9.63
C THR A 5 -8.33 -4.21 10.69
N VAL A 6 -9.55 -4.67 10.91
CA VAL A 6 -9.86 -5.80 11.80
C VAL A 6 -9.07 -7.05 11.40
N PHE A 7 -8.71 -7.86 12.39
CA PHE A 7 -7.89 -9.07 12.27
C PHE A 7 -6.45 -8.85 11.78
N GLY A 8 -5.96 -7.60 11.79
CA GLY A 8 -4.58 -7.25 11.45
C GLY A 8 -3.65 -7.14 12.65
N LEU A 9 -4.21 -7.06 13.85
CA LEU A 9 -3.49 -6.97 15.13
C LEU A 9 -4.12 -7.92 16.14
N ILE A 10 -3.51 -8.02 17.33
CA ILE A 10 -4.10 -8.79 18.43
C ILE A 10 -5.35 -8.08 18.97
N TYR A 11 -6.31 -8.85 19.46
CA TYR A 11 -7.64 -8.40 19.86
C TYR A 11 -7.64 -7.19 20.80
N GLU A 12 -6.84 -7.24 21.87
CA GLU A 12 -6.77 -6.17 22.86
C GLU A 12 -6.28 -4.84 22.22
N PHE A 13 -5.34 -4.93 21.27
CA PHE A 13 -4.83 -3.76 20.59
C PHE A 13 -5.87 -3.18 19.61
N GLU A 14 -6.57 -4.04 18.88
CA GLU A 14 -7.65 -3.62 17.98
C GLU A 14 -8.79 -2.96 18.75
N THR A 15 -9.25 -3.54 19.84
CA THR A 15 -10.32 -2.98 20.68
C THR A 15 -9.97 -1.56 21.09
N VAL A 16 -8.79 -1.36 21.68
CA VAL A 16 -8.36 -0.03 22.13
C VAL A 16 -8.20 0.94 20.95
N MET A 17 -7.71 0.47 19.79
CA MET A 17 -7.58 1.29 18.59
C MET A 17 -8.95 1.78 18.07
N TYR A 18 -9.96 0.92 18.05
CA TYR A 18 -11.29 1.29 17.57
C TYR A 18 -12.08 2.16 18.56
N GLU A 19 -11.84 2.01 19.86
CA GLU A 19 -12.48 2.81 20.91
C GLU A 19 -11.84 4.19 21.11
N THR A 20 -10.58 4.36 20.71
CA THR A 20 -9.86 5.62 20.89
C THR A 20 -10.26 6.63 19.80
N PRO A 21 -10.76 7.83 20.16
CA PRO A 21 -11.09 8.87 19.17
C PRO A 21 -9.87 9.36 18.40
N VAL A 22 -10.09 9.82 17.16
CA VAL A 22 -9.04 10.43 16.34
C VAL A 22 -8.43 11.63 17.05
N GLY A 23 -7.11 11.72 17.02
CA GLY A 23 -6.31 12.76 17.66
C GLY A 23 -5.97 12.48 19.13
N GLN A 24 -6.60 11.49 19.78
CA GLN A 24 -6.41 11.19 21.19
C GLN A 24 -5.44 10.03 21.44
N PHE A 25 -4.91 10.00 22.66
CA PHE A 25 -4.17 8.87 23.20
C PHE A 25 -5.13 7.94 23.95
N SER A 26 -4.86 6.64 23.85
CA SER A 26 -5.53 5.64 24.69
C SER A 26 -5.06 5.73 26.14
N LYS A 27 -5.82 5.11 27.04
CA LYS A 27 -5.28 4.71 28.34
C LYS A 27 -4.21 3.62 28.14
N PRO A 28 -3.26 3.47 29.09
CA PRO A 28 -2.38 2.31 29.07
C PRO A 28 -3.17 1.01 29.09
N PHE A 29 -2.81 0.05 28.24
CA PHE A 29 -3.41 -1.28 28.20
C PHE A 29 -2.34 -2.36 28.09
N ARG A 30 -2.66 -3.56 28.51
CA ARG A 30 -1.75 -4.69 28.54
C ARG A 30 -2.08 -5.70 27.44
N THR A 31 -1.03 -6.23 26.84
CA THR A 31 -1.10 -7.41 25.96
C THR A 31 -0.07 -8.44 26.41
N ARG A 32 -0.02 -9.58 25.73
CA ARG A 32 1.05 -10.59 25.97
C ARG A 32 2.47 -10.07 25.71
N PHE A 33 2.60 -8.96 24.97
CA PHE A 33 3.90 -8.34 24.65
C PHE A 33 4.30 -7.22 25.63
N GLY A 34 3.42 -6.82 26.56
CA GLY A 34 3.69 -5.78 27.53
C GLY A 34 2.61 -4.70 27.59
N TYR A 35 2.97 -3.54 28.13
CA TYR A 35 2.08 -2.38 28.22
C TYR A 35 2.25 -1.46 27.02
N HIS A 36 1.13 -0.95 26.54
CA HIS A 36 1.05 -0.10 25.36
C HIS A 36 0.23 1.17 25.65
N ILE A 37 0.57 2.23 24.92
CA ILE A 37 -0.26 3.42 24.71
C ILE A 37 -0.27 3.64 23.20
N LEU A 38 -1.43 3.93 22.62
CA LEU A 38 -1.55 4.27 21.21
C LEU A 38 -2.17 5.66 21.02
N LYS A 39 -1.92 6.26 19.88
CA LYS A 39 -2.62 7.45 19.40
C LYS A 39 -3.26 7.13 18.07
N VAL A 40 -4.56 7.37 17.95
CA VAL A 40 -5.26 7.30 16.66
C VAL A 40 -5.06 8.62 15.94
N THR A 41 -4.32 8.62 14.84
CA THR A 41 -3.99 9.83 14.10
C THR A 41 -4.98 10.14 12.99
N ASP A 42 -5.65 9.11 12.45
CA ASP A 42 -6.63 9.26 11.39
C ASP A 42 -7.56 8.03 11.32
N LYS A 43 -8.74 8.22 10.70
CA LYS A 43 -9.71 7.17 10.41
C LYS A 43 -10.33 7.42 9.05
N ARG A 44 -10.28 6.42 8.18
CA ARG A 44 -10.88 6.47 6.85
C ARG A 44 -11.71 5.22 6.56
N PRO A 45 -12.70 5.27 5.66
CA PRO A 45 -13.38 4.08 5.17
C PRO A 45 -12.39 3.10 4.55
N ALA A 46 -12.60 1.81 4.77
CA ALA A 46 -11.81 0.79 4.10
C ALA A 46 -12.15 0.77 2.59
N LYS A 47 -11.15 0.53 1.73
CA LYS A 47 -11.30 0.59 0.27
C LYS A 47 -11.31 -0.78 -0.43
N GLY A 48 -11.28 -1.89 0.34
CA GLY A 48 -11.17 -3.23 -0.23
C GLY A 48 -9.74 -3.59 -0.62
N LYS A 49 -9.57 -4.29 -1.75
CA LYS A 49 -8.26 -4.70 -2.26
C LYS A 49 -8.03 -4.07 -3.62
N TYR A 50 -6.82 -3.63 -3.88
CA TYR A 50 -6.40 -3.02 -5.14
C TYR A 50 -5.34 -3.89 -5.81
N LYS A 51 -5.59 -4.30 -7.05
CA LYS A 51 -4.58 -4.96 -7.88
C LYS A 51 -3.82 -3.90 -8.64
N VAL A 52 -2.50 -3.91 -8.50
CA VAL A 52 -1.65 -2.86 -9.04
C VAL A 52 -0.47 -3.42 -9.81
N ALA A 53 0.04 -2.62 -10.73
CA ALA A 53 1.35 -2.78 -11.33
C ALA A 53 2.23 -1.58 -10.96
N HIS A 54 3.55 -1.76 -10.99
CA HIS A 54 4.48 -0.66 -10.79
C HIS A 54 5.66 -0.70 -11.76
N ILE A 55 6.29 0.45 -11.95
CA ILE A 55 7.61 0.58 -12.55
C ILE A 55 8.52 1.14 -11.48
N MET A 56 9.70 0.59 -11.31
CA MET A 56 10.66 0.98 -10.29
C MET A 56 12.03 1.28 -10.91
N MET A 57 12.61 2.42 -10.50
CA MET A 57 14.02 2.75 -10.71
C MET A 57 14.75 2.60 -9.37
N VAL A 58 15.68 1.66 -9.30
CA VAL A 58 16.40 1.36 -8.05
C VAL A 58 17.40 2.45 -7.73
N VAL A 59 17.37 2.91 -6.48
CA VAL A 59 18.39 3.82 -5.93
C VAL A 59 18.97 3.16 -4.68
N PRO A 60 20.15 2.53 -4.79
CA PRO A 60 20.79 1.92 -3.63
C PRO A 60 21.03 2.95 -2.54
N LYS A 61 20.93 2.52 -1.29
CA LYS A 61 21.31 3.35 -0.14
C LYS A 61 22.78 3.72 -0.30
N ASP A 62 23.10 5.00 -0.09
CA ASP A 62 24.44 5.55 -0.25
C ASP A 62 24.94 5.67 -1.72
N SER A 63 24.06 5.50 -2.70
CA SER A 63 24.37 5.89 -4.08
C SER A 63 24.48 7.42 -4.17
N GLY A 64 25.53 7.93 -4.82
CA GLY A 64 25.73 9.37 -4.96
C GLY A 64 24.55 10.09 -5.66
N SER A 65 24.50 11.42 -5.52
CA SER A 65 23.43 12.27 -6.07
C SER A 65 23.17 12.06 -7.57
N ALA A 66 24.20 11.80 -8.34
CA ALA A 66 24.09 11.59 -9.80
C ALA A 66 23.20 10.39 -10.17
N LEU A 67 23.24 9.31 -9.39
CA LEU A 67 22.38 8.13 -9.62
C LEU A 67 20.94 8.42 -9.22
N ASP A 68 20.74 9.11 -8.10
CA ASP A 68 19.42 9.54 -7.62
C ASP A 68 18.75 10.47 -8.65
N GLU A 69 19.46 11.47 -9.13
CA GLU A 69 18.97 12.40 -10.16
C GLU A 69 18.62 11.71 -11.48
N LYS A 70 19.47 10.76 -11.92
CA LYS A 70 19.21 9.96 -13.11
C LYS A 70 17.95 9.13 -12.96
N ALA A 71 17.80 8.41 -11.83
CA ALA A 71 16.63 7.59 -11.56
C ALA A 71 15.35 8.42 -11.49
N GLN A 72 15.41 9.59 -10.82
CA GLN A 72 14.31 10.53 -10.76
C GLN A 72 13.91 11.05 -12.13
N LYS A 73 14.88 11.42 -12.96
CA LYS A 73 14.62 11.89 -14.34
C LYS A 73 13.94 10.79 -15.17
N THR A 74 14.50 9.58 -15.15
CA THR A 74 13.98 8.45 -15.91
C THR A 74 12.55 8.11 -15.50
N ILE A 75 12.25 8.01 -14.18
CA ILE A 75 10.90 7.68 -13.75
C ILE A 75 9.87 8.77 -14.10
N ASN A 76 10.26 10.06 -14.12
CA ASN A 76 9.41 11.16 -14.57
C ASN A 76 9.11 11.05 -16.07
N GLU A 77 10.11 10.71 -16.89
CA GLU A 77 9.91 10.48 -18.33
C GLU A 77 8.95 9.31 -18.58
N LEU A 78 9.08 8.22 -17.80
CA LEU A 78 8.19 7.07 -17.87
C LEU A 78 6.77 7.41 -17.41
N LEU A 79 6.61 8.25 -16.39
CA LEU A 79 5.31 8.75 -15.97
C LEU A 79 4.61 9.53 -17.09
N VAL A 80 5.34 10.41 -17.78
CA VAL A 80 4.79 11.16 -18.92
C VAL A 80 4.34 10.22 -20.05
N LYS A 81 5.15 9.24 -20.41
CA LYS A 81 4.83 8.23 -21.42
C LYS A 81 3.58 7.43 -21.02
N ALA A 82 3.56 6.90 -19.79
CA ALA A 82 2.42 6.13 -19.29
C ALA A 82 1.11 6.95 -19.29
N ARG A 83 1.18 8.23 -18.89
CA ARG A 83 0.02 9.13 -18.90
C ARG A 83 -0.40 9.57 -20.30
N SER A 84 0.50 9.56 -21.28
CA SER A 84 0.17 9.83 -22.67
C SER A 84 -0.48 8.63 -23.39
N GLY A 85 -0.63 7.48 -22.70
CA GLY A 85 -1.32 6.33 -23.23
C GLY A 85 -0.41 5.21 -23.73
N GLU A 86 0.91 5.31 -23.56
CA GLU A 86 1.80 4.18 -23.81
C GLU A 86 1.46 2.99 -22.90
N ASP A 87 1.66 1.79 -23.41
CA ASP A 87 1.33 0.57 -22.68
C ASP A 87 2.21 0.42 -21.42
N PHE A 88 1.59 0.55 -20.25
CA PHE A 88 2.28 0.47 -18.97
C PHE A 88 3.02 -0.86 -18.76
N ALA A 89 2.45 -1.96 -19.22
CA ALA A 89 3.09 -3.26 -19.08
C ALA A 89 4.37 -3.35 -19.91
N LYS A 90 4.35 -2.85 -21.15
CA LYS A 90 5.54 -2.76 -21.99
C LYS A 90 6.60 -1.85 -21.41
N LEU A 91 6.20 -0.70 -20.87
CA LEU A 91 7.13 0.21 -20.18
C LEU A 91 7.75 -0.47 -18.93
N ALA A 92 6.97 -1.28 -18.21
CA ALA A 92 7.49 -2.04 -17.07
C ALA A 92 8.49 -3.12 -17.52
N GLU A 93 8.18 -3.87 -18.57
CA GLU A 93 9.07 -4.91 -19.14
C GLU A 93 10.40 -4.33 -19.62
N GLU A 94 10.35 -3.15 -20.25
CA GLU A 94 11.52 -2.54 -20.88
C GLU A 94 12.38 -1.77 -19.88
N PHE A 95 11.77 -1.06 -18.93
CA PHE A 95 12.47 -0.08 -18.10
C PHE A 95 12.47 -0.37 -16.60
N SER A 96 11.56 -1.22 -16.09
CA SER A 96 11.51 -1.47 -14.64
C SER A 96 12.73 -2.26 -14.18
N GLU A 97 13.37 -1.75 -13.12
CA GLU A 97 14.48 -2.42 -12.46
C GLU A 97 14.05 -3.41 -11.37
N ASP A 98 12.74 -3.50 -11.05
CA ASP A 98 12.22 -4.63 -10.27
C ASP A 98 12.04 -5.86 -11.17
N ARG A 99 13.13 -6.64 -11.30
CA ARG A 99 13.18 -7.83 -12.17
C ARG A 99 12.17 -8.91 -11.78
N ARG A 100 11.59 -8.88 -10.59
CA ARG A 100 10.61 -9.87 -10.15
C ARG A 100 9.26 -9.66 -10.79
N THR A 101 8.93 -8.42 -11.12
CA THR A 101 7.63 -8.04 -11.66
C THR A 101 7.71 -7.50 -13.09
N ALA A 102 8.86 -7.00 -13.53
CA ALA A 102 9.06 -6.41 -14.86
C ALA A 102 8.52 -7.30 -15.98
N THR A 103 8.88 -8.60 -15.99
CA THR A 103 8.46 -9.57 -17.01
C THR A 103 6.96 -9.92 -16.97
N ASP A 104 6.25 -9.51 -15.92
CA ASP A 104 4.79 -9.64 -15.77
C ASP A 104 4.11 -8.25 -15.82
N GLY A 105 4.64 -7.37 -16.67
CA GLY A 105 4.11 -6.01 -16.84
C GLY A 105 4.14 -5.16 -15.58
N GLY A 106 5.02 -5.45 -14.64
CA GLY A 106 5.13 -4.78 -13.36
C GLY A 106 4.10 -5.21 -12.31
N THR A 107 3.33 -6.28 -12.52
CA THR A 107 2.22 -6.70 -11.66
C THR A 107 2.71 -7.13 -10.27
N LEU A 108 2.19 -6.44 -9.22
CA LEU A 108 2.44 -6.76 -7.82
C LEU A 108 1.34 -7.63 -7.18
N GLY A 109 0.22 -7.81 -7.88
CA GLY A 109 -0.95 -8.51 -7.37
C GLY A 109 -1.82 -7.61 -6.46
N TRP A 110 -2.52 -8.25 -5.53
CA TRP A 110 -3.49 -7.58 -4.65
C TRP A 110 -2.83 -6.93 -3.44
N VAL A 111 -3.07 -5.64 -3.27
CA VAL A 111 -2.65 -4.84 -2.11
C VAL A 111 -3.84 -4.64 -1.17
N THR A 112 -3.63 -4.90 0.10
CA THR A 112 -4.61 -4.69 1.18
C THR A 112 -4.08 -3.69 2.19
N VAL A 113 -4.98 -2.96 2.84
CA VAL A 113 -4.60 -2.03 3.92
C VAL A 113 -3.94 -2.78 5.07
N GLY A 114 -2.80 -2.31 5.52
CA GLY A 114 -2.02 -2.94 6.60
C GLY A 114 -1.35 -4.24 6.19
N GLY A 115 -1.22 -4.50 4.89
CA GLY A 115 -0.54 -5.66 4.34
C GLY A 115 0.99 -5.60 4.46
N LYS A 116 1.67 -6.16 3.48
CA LYS A 116 3.15 -6.28 3.48
C LYS A 116 3.87 -5.06 2.87
N MET A 117 3.11 -4.13 2.25
CA MET A 117 3.70 -2.96 1.61
C MET A 117 4.15 -1.94 2.65
N ILE A 118 5.20 -1.18 2.30
CA ILE A 118 5.62 -0.04 3.13
C ILE A 118 4.53 1.04 3.07
N LYS A 119 4.46 1.83 4.15
CA LYS A 119 3.37 2.80 4.34
C LYS A 119 3.22 3.77 3.16
N GLU A 120 4.32 4.32 2.69
CA GLU A 120 4.33 5.29 1.58
C GLU A 120 3.77 4.69 0.29
N PHE A 121 4.09 3.43 0.00
CA PHE A 121 3.57 2.72 -1.16
C PHE A 121 2.08 2.38 -1.01
N GLU A 122 1.68 1.93 0.18
CA GLU A 122 0.27 1.66 0.50
C GLU A 122 -0.58 2.93 0.36
N ASP A 123 -0.10 4.06 0.91
CA ASP A 123 -0.81 5.34 0.81
C ASP A 123 -0.95 5.79 -0.65
N ALA A 124 0.08 5.62 -1.47
CA ALA A 124 0.03 5.93 -2.91
C ALA A 124 -0.97 5.03 -3.66
N VAL A 125 -0.99 3.72 -3.37
CA VAL A 125 -1.97 2.79 -3.96
C VAL A 125 -3.40 3.21 -3.63
N PHE A 126 -3.69 3.46 -2.35
CA PHE A 126 -5.04 3.80 -1.92
C PHE A 126 -5.44 5.26 -2.16
N SER A 127 -4.56 6.10 -2.71
CA SER A 127 -4.92 7.42 -3.23
C SER A 127 -5.53 7.35 -4.64
N LEU A 128 -5.29 6.26 -5.37
CA LEU A 128 -5.88 6.03 -6.70
C LEU A 128 -7.39 5.77 -6.58
N GLU A 129 -8.17 6.28 -7.53
CA GLU A 129 -9.64 6.24 -7.44
C GLU A 129 -10.27 5.32 -8.48
N LYS A 130 -9.68 5.26 -9.68
CA LYS A 130 -10.25 4.55 -10.83
C LYS A 130 -9.24 3.58 -11.43
N VAL A 131 -9.75 2.47 -11.93
CA VAL A 131 -8.96 1.55 -12.76
C VAL A 131 -8.35 2.31 -13.95
N GLY A 132 -7.05 2.17 -14.12
CA GLY A 132 -6.27 2.91 -15.11
C GLY A 132 -5.52 4.11 -14.53
N ASP A 133 -5.87 4.61 -13.35
CA ASP A 133 -5.14 5.72 -12.71
C ASP A 133 -3.67 5.37 -12.49
N ILE A 134 -2.81 6.37 -12.67
CA ILE A 134 -1.37 6.27 -12.46
C ILE A 134 -0.97 7.28 -11.38
N SER A 135 -0.23 6.82 -10.37
CA SER A 135 0.22 7.66 -9.26
C SER A 135 1.19 8.76 -9.73
N GLU A 136 1.44 9.71 -8.86
CA GLU A 136 2.65 10.54 -8.96
C GLU A 136 3.89 9.68 -8.68
N VAL A 137 5.08 10.24 -8.98
CA VAL A 137 6.33 9.60 -8.65
C VAL A 137 6.46 9.49 -7.12
N LEU A 138 6.64 8.28 -6.65
CA LEU A 138 6.83 7.97 -5.23
C LEU A 138 8.30 7.62 -4.98
N LYS A 139 8.93 8.28 -4.01
CA LYS A 139 10.26 7.91 -3.51
C LYS A 139 10.13 7.03 -2.27
N THR A 140 10.84 5.91 -2.27
CA THR A 140 10.92 4.97 -1.14
C THR A 140 12.37 4.67 -0.79
N SER A 141 12.60 3.83 0.21
CA SER A 141 13.95 3.33 0.52
C SER A 141 14.56 2.43 -0.56
N TYR A 142 13.77 1.99 -1.55
CA TYR A 142 14.22 1.16 -2.67
C TYR A 142 14.53 1.98 -3.93
N GLY A 143 14.02 3.21 -4.03
CA GLY A 143 14.14 4.07 -5.19
C GLY A 143 12.84 4.76 -5.54
N TYR A 144 12.65 5.05 -6.83
CA TYR A 144 11.48 5.75 -7.36
C TYR A 144 10.50 4.79 -8.00
N HIS A 145 9.21 5.03 -7.80
CA HIS A 145 8.13 4.21 -8.33
C HIS A 145 7.06 5.06 -8.98
N ILE A 146 6.40 4.50 -9.99
CA ILE A 146 5.06 4.88 -10.43
C ILE A 146 4.16 3.65 -10.36
N ILE A 147 2.91 3.84 -9.98
CA ILE A 147 1.97 2.74 -9.70
C ILE A 147 0.74 2.93 -10.59
N LYS A 148 0.29 1.87 -11.25
CA LYS A 148 -0.96 1.84 -12.01
C LYS A 148 -1.98 0.94 -11.32
N LEU A 149 -3.20 1.43 -11.19
CA LEU A 149 -4.33 0.67 -10.68
C LEU A 149 -4.93 -0.19 -11.79
N LEU A 150 -4.89 -1.51 -11.61
CA LEU A 150 -5.37 -2.48 -12.59
C LEU A 150 -6.81 -2.93 -12.32
N GLU A 151 -7.14 -3.14 -11.03
CA GLU A 151 -8.44 -3.69 -10.63
C GLU A 151 -8.75 -3.29 -9.18
N ILE A 152 -10.04 -3.15 -8.87
CA ILE A 152 -10.56 -2.90 -7.53
C ILE A 152 -11.49 -4.03 -7.15
N GLU A 153 -11.21 -4.72 -6.04
CA GLU A 153 -12.16 -5.62 -5.38
C GLU A 153 -12.75 -4.86 -4.18
N PRO A 154 -13.99 -4.39 -4.26
CA PRO A 154 -14.63 -3.67 -3.18
C PRO A 154 -14.85 -4.58 -1.96
N ILE A 155 -15.08 -3.96 -0.80
CA ILE A 155 -15.48 -4.72 0.39
C ILE A 155 -16.87 -5.29 0.15
N LYS A 156 -17.01 -6.60 0.37
CA LYS A 156 -18.30 -7.26 0.29
C LYS A 156 -19.25 -6.76 1.39
N PRO A 157 -20.55 -6.73 1.14
CA PRO A 157 -21.55 -6.43 2.16
C PRO A 157 -21.41 -7.34 3.39
N PHE A 158 -21.78 -6.85 4.56
CA PHE A 158 -21.66 -7.58 5.81
C PHE A 158 -22.35 -8.96 5.78
N ASP A 159 -23.51 -9.05 5.15
CA ASP A 159 -24.27 -10.31 5.07
C ASP A 159 -23.51 -11.41 4.33
N GLU A 160 -22.74 -11.07 3.32
CA GLU A 160 -21.88 -12.01 2.59
C GLU A 160 -20.64 -12.41 3.39
N LEU A 161 -20.13 -11.50 4.24
CA LEU A 161 -18.94 -11.75 5.06
C LEU A 161 -19.26 -12.43 6.40
N LYS A 162 -20.51 -12.46 6.82
CA LYS A 162 -20.93 -12.89 8.17
C LYS A 162 -20.42 -14.26 8.57
N SER A 163 -20.42 -15.23 7.67
CA SER A 163 -19.94 -16.59 7.93
C SER A 163 -18.41 -16.63 8.10
N GLU A 164 -17.69 -15.92 7.22
CA GLU A 164 -16.23 -15.79 7.28
C GLU A 164 -15.78 -15.09 8.57
N LEU A 165 -16.45 -13.98 8.91
CA LEU A 165 -16.16 -13.23 10.14
C LEU A 165 -16.40 -14.06 11.40
N LYS A 166 -17.51 -14.83 11.44
CA LYS A 166 -17.77 -15.76 12.55
C LYS A 166 -16.67 -16.80 12.69
N SER A 167 -16.21 -17.39 11.59
CA SER A 167 -15.12 -18.37 11.62
C SER A 167 -13.82 -17.76 12.13
N LYS A 168 -13.49 -16.54 11.73
CA LYS A 168 -12.29 -15.83 12.23
C LYS A 168 -12.36 -15.54 13.72
N ILE A 169 -13.52 -15.10 14.22
CA ILE A 169 -13.71 -14.83 15.65
C ILE A 169 -13.62 -16.11 16.49
N SER A 170 -14.15 -17.23 15.98
CA SER A 170 -14.14 -18.52 16.71
C SER A 170 -12.73 -19.12 16.82
N ASN A 171 -11.79 -18.70 15.98
CA ASN A 171 -10.41 -19.21 15.94
C ASN A 171 -9.41 -18.25 16.63
N THR A 172 -9.89 -17.19 17.28
CA THR A 172 -9.08 -16.22 18.05
C THR A 172 -9.22 -16.48 19.52
#